data_224ed3a2b702b18e02e165da2da195de
#
_entry.id   224ed3a2b702b18e02e165da2da195de
#
_cell.length_a   1.000
_cell.length_b   1.000
_cell.length_c   1.000
_cell.angle_alpha   90.00
_cell.angle_beta   90.00
_cell.angle_gamma   90.00
#
_symmetry.space_group_name_H-M   'P 1'
#
loop_
_entity.id
_entity.type
_entity.pdbx_description
1 polymer ?
#
loop_
_entity_poly.entity_id
_entity_poly.type
_entity_poly.pdbx_seq_one_letter_code
_entity_poly.pdbx_strand_id
1 'polypeptide(L)'
;MESRKFITGIASLVTALAIWCGPAAASEGVGVTADEALQKLMDGNKHYVAQKMSSQKMCSIGVRESLAKTQKPYAIILSCSDSRVPPEIIFDKGLGEIFVVRVAGNVPDPIVLGSIEYAAEHLGTPLIMVLGHERCGAVTATVDAKGKPEGNIGAIIKSIAPAVAQARKEYKGKDKAQLVETAINDNVKLVEASLTKKSPLLKHLAKEGKIKIVAAKYDLDDGKVTLMK
;
A
#
# COMPACT_ATOMS: atom_id res chain seq x y z
N MET A 1 27.36 73.61 19.83
CA MET A 1 27.83 72.61 18.82
C MET A 1 27.04 71.34 19.08
N GLU A 2 25.90 71.17 18.36
CA GLU A 2 24.98 70.02 18.51
C GLU A 2 25.37 68.92 17.52
N SER A 3 25.61 67.74 18.03
CA SER A 3 25.94 66.54 17.27
C SER A 3 24.62 65.78 16.93
N ARG A 4 24.17 65.86 15.69
CA ARG A 4 23.03 65.07 15.18
C ARG A 4 23.43 63.64 14.91
N LYS A 5 22.83 62.72 15.66
CA LYS A 5 22.91 61.27 15.39
C LYS A 5 21.90 60.89 14.31
N PHE A 6 22.40 60.43 13.15
CA PHE A 6 21.59 59.80 12.13
C PHE A 6 21.31 58.33 12.55
N ILE A 7 20.04 57.99 12.70
CA ILE A 7 19.59 56.61 12.89
C ILE A 7 19.13 56.13 11.51
N THR A 8 19.92 55.25 10.88
CA THR A 8 19.53 54.55 9.64
C THR A 8 18.72 53.29 10.01
N GLY A 9 17.39 53.38 9.80
CA GLY A 9 16.51 52.21 9.93
C GLY A 9 16.67 51.28 8.72
N ILE A 10 17.12 50.06 8.98
CA ILE A 10 17.12 48.96 7.97
C ILE A 10 15.73 48.34 7.97
N ALA A 11 14.94 48.62 6.92
CA ALA A 11 13.70 47.94 6.67
C ALA A 11 13.98 46.56 6.07
N SER A 12 13.80 45.52 6.84
CA SER A 12 13.89 44.13 6.36
C SER A 12 12.64 43.79 5.56
N LEU A 13 12.79 43.68 4.25
CA LEU A 13 11.75 43.24 3.33
C LEU A 13 11.65 41.69 3.44
N VAL A 14 10.68 41.18 4.18
CA VAL A 14 10.34 39.76 4.23
C VAL A 14 9.50 39.45 2.99
N THR A 15 10.14 38.94 1.93
CA THR A 15 9.46 38.38 0.75
C THR A 15 8.88 37.02 1.15
N ALA A 16 7.56 36.97 1.39
CA ALA A 16 6.82 35.73 1.52
C ALA A 16 6.78 35.02 0.16
N LEU A 17 7.54 33.95 0.03
CA LEU A 17 7.43 33.05 -1.12
C LEU A 17 6.11 32.29 -0.99
N ALA A 18 5.07 32.74 -1.69
CA ALA A 18 3.83 31.99 -1.85
C ALA A 18 4.15 30.79 -2.75
N ILE A 19 4.23 29.59 -2.15
CA ILE A 19 4.27 28.34 -2.90
C ILE A 19 2.90 28.18 -3.56
N TRP A 20 2.83 28.53 -4.82
CA TRP A 20 1.62 28.34 -5.63
C TRP A 20 1.50 26.84 -5.95
N CYS A 21 0.73 26.13 -5.16
CA CYS A 21 0.26 24.80 -5.47
C CYS A 21 -0.85 24.96 -6.53
N GLY A 22 -0.46 24.95 -7.81
CA GLY A 22 -1.43 24.91 -8.91
C GLY A 22 -2.29 23.65 -8.81
N PRO A 23 -3.54 23.66 -9.33
CA PRO A 23 -4.37 22.46 -9.35
C PRO A 23 -3.61 21.38 -10.12
N ALA A 24 -3.35 20.23 -9.48
CA ALA A 24 -2.81 19.06 -10.15
C ALA A 24 -3.78 18.72 -11.29
N ALA A 25 -3.28 18.74 -12.53
CA ALA A 25 -4.08 18.27 -13.66
C ALA A 25 -4.44 16.81 -13.36
N ALA A 26 -5.74 16.52 -13.26
CA ALA A 26 -6.22 15.17 -13.09
C ALA A 26 -5.65 14.33 -14.23
N SER A 27 -4.88 13.29 -13.92
CA SER A 27 -4.33 12.40 -14.93
C SER A 27 -5.50 11.78 -15.70
N GLU A 28 -5.41 11.75 -17.03
CA GLU A 28 -6.28 10.86 -17.81
C GLU A 28 -6.13 9.46 -17.24
N GLY A 29 -7.25 8.86 -16.81
CA GLY A 29 -7.26 7.56 -16.16
C GLY A 29 -6.52 6.50 -17.01
N VAL A 30 -6.03 5.45 -16.40
CA VAL A 30 -5.27 4.37 -17.06
C VAL A 30 -6.06 3.61 -18.15
N GLY A 31 -7.32 4.01 -18.43
CA GLY A 31 -8.17 3.36 -19.46
C GLY A 31 -8.67 1.97 -19.04
N VAL A 32 -8.54 1.61 -17.77
CA VAL A 32 -8.97 0.33 -17.19
C VAL A 32 -9.82 0.61 -15.96
N THR A 33 -10.98 -0.01 -15.86
CA THR A 33 -11.82 0.08 -14.65
C THR A 33 -11.22 -0.70 -13.48
N ALA A 34 -11.65 -0.40 -12.26
CA ALA A 34 -11.19 -1.13 -11.07
C ALA A 34 -11.55 -2.62 -11.11
N ASP A 35 -12.70 -2.98 -11.69
CA ASP A 35 -13.12 -4.38 -11.82
C ASP A 35 -12.30 -5.12 -12.88
N GLU A 36 -11.98 -4.50 -14.00
CA GLU A 36 -11.07 -5.05 -15.00
C GLU A 36 -9.64 -5.20 -14.43
N ALA A 37 -9.17 -4.22 -13.65
CA ALA A 37 -7.89 -4.30 -12.95
C ALA A 37 -7.86 -5.49 -11.98
N LEU A 38 -8.93 -5.68 -11.19
CA LEU A 38 -9.06 -6.83 -10.30
C LEU A 38 -9.07 -8.15 -11.07
N GLN A 39 -9.82 -8.23 -12.15
CA GLN A 39 -9.86 -9.43 -13.00
C GLN A 39 -8.47 -9.77 -13.55
N LYS A 40 -7.72 -8.77 -14.07
CA LYS A 40 -6.34 -8.94 -14.54
C LYS A 40 -5.40 -9.49 -13.48
N LEU A 41 -5.52 -9.04 -12.22
CA LEU A 41 -4.73 -9.57 -11.10
C LEU A 41 -5.09 -11.04 -10.83
N MET A 42 -6.39 -11.34 -10.71
CA MET A 42 -6.86 -12.69 -10.41
C MET A 42 -6.53 -13.69 -11.52
N ASP A 43 -6.58 -13.28 -12.77
CA ASP A 43 -6.16 -14.14 -13.90
C ASP A 43 -4.65 -14.35 -13.91
N GLY A 44 -3.86 -13.33 -13.59
CA GLY A 44 -2.42 -13.48 -13.41
C GLY A 44 -2.07 -14.45 -12.28
N ASN A 45 -2.78 -14.41 -11.15
CA ASN A 45 -2.59 -15.38 -10.08
C ASN A 45 -2.95 -16.82 -10.53
N LYS A 46 -3.99 -17.02 -11.34
CA LYS A 46 -4.27 -18.33 -11.94
C LYS A 46 -3.12 -18.83 -12.84
N HIS A 47 -2.47 -17.93 -13.60
CA HIS A 47 -1.31 -18.29 -14.41
C HIS A 47 -0.13 -18.70 -13.52
N TYR A 48 0.12 -17.97 -12.43
CA TYR A 48 1.16 -18.31 -11.46
C TYR A 48 0.93 -19.69 -10.84
N VAL A 49 -0.27 -19.95 -10.32
CA VAL A 49 -0.66 -21.24 -9.72
C VAL A 49 -0.56 -22.39 -10.75
N ALA A 50 -0.94 -22.15 -11.99
CA ALA A 50 -0.88 -23.12 -13.07
C ALA A 50 0.52 -23.29 -13.70
N GLN A 51 1.54 -22.54 -13.20
CA GLN A 51 2.90 -22.49 -13.78
C GLN A 51 2.92 -22.09 -15.27
N LYS A 52 2.00 -21.23 -15.68
CA LYS A 52 1.85 -20.72 -17.06
C LYS A 52 2.14 -19.22 -17.15
N MET A 53 3.18 -18.78 -16.44
CA MET A 53 3.52 -17.37 -16.37
C MET A 53 3.99 -16.80 -17.71
N SER A 54 3.62 -15.55 -17.97
CA SER A 54 3.95 -14.80 -19.18
C SER A 54 4.77 -13.53 -18.90
N SER A 55 4.95 -13.17 -17.64
CA SER A 55 5.60 -11.91 -17.20
C SER A 55 7.03 -11.73 -17.73
N GLN A 56 7.76 -12.79 -18.02
CA GLN A 56 9.10 -12.69 -18.63
C GLN A 56 9.09 -11.92 -19.97
N LYS A 57 8.04 -12.10 -20.79
CA LYS A 57 7.87 -11.37 -22.05
C LYS A 57 7.59 -9.89 -21.84
N MET A 58 6.97 -9.56 -20.69
CA MET A 58 6.60 -8.20 -20.30
C MET A 58 7.73 -7.42 -19.60
N CYS A 59 8.92 -8.02 -19.49
CA CYS A 59 10.12 -7.41 -18.91
C CYS A 59 11.25 -7.21 -19.95
N SER A 60 10.94 -7.21 -21.25
CA SER A 60 11.91 -7.05 -22.32
C SER A 60 12.53 -5.65 -22.37
N ILE A 61 13.66 -5.51 -23.09
CA ILE A 61 14.33 -4.21 -23.30
C ILE A 61 13.36 -3.20 -23.90
N GLY A 62 12.58 -3.58 -24.92
CA GLY A 62 11.63 -2.68 -25.57
C GLY A 62 10.53 -2.20 -24.63
N VAL A 63 10.01 -3.06 -23.75
CA VAL A 63 9.06 -2.65 -22.72
C VAL A 63 9.69 -1.65 -21.74
N ARG A 64 10.92 -1.92 -21.27
CA ARG A 64 11.64 -0.99 -20.38
C ARG A 64 11.86 0.38 -21.01
N GLU A 65 12.27 0.42 -22.27
CA GLU A 65 12.47 1.66 -23.02
C GLU A 65 11.18 2.45 -23.24
N SER A 66 10.06 1.77 -23.54
CA SER A 66 8.75 2.41 -23.68
C SER A 66 8.23 3.05 -22.38
N LEU A 67 8.60 2.48 -21.24
CA LEU A 67 8.21 2.95 -19.92
C LEU A 67 9.17 3.99 -19.31
N ALA A 68 10.30 4.29 -19.95
CA ALA A 68 11.32 5.15 -19.38
C ALA A 68 10.84 6.58 -19.04
N LYS A 69 9.82 7.09 -19.73
CA LYS A 69 9.29 8.45 -19.55
C LYS A 69 7.99 8.51 -18.74
N THR A 70 7.27 7.41 -18.59
CA THR A 70 5.94 7.39 -17.93
C THR A 70 5.59 6.00 -17.45
N GLN A 71 4.68 5.94 -16.48
CA GLN A 71 4.09 4.70 -15.99
C GLN A 71 2.57 4.86 -15.90
N LYS A 72 1.83 3.79 -16.14
CA LYS A 72 0.36 3.74 -16.01
C LYS A 72 -0.08 2.44 -15.34
N PRO A 73 0.29 2.22 -14.07
CA PRO A 73 -0.10 1.02 -13.35
C PRO A 73 -1.61 0.99 -13.14
N TYR A 74 -2.24 -0.16 -13.35
CA TYR A 74 -3.69 -0.29 -13.19
C TYR A 74 -4.11 -0.79 -11.81
N ALA A 75 -3.17 -1.20 -10.97
CA ALA A 75 -3.44 -1.61 -9.59
C ALA A 75 -2.32 -1.19 -8.65
N ILE A 76 -2.68 -0.79 -7.43
CA ILE A 76 -1.80 -0.55 -6.30
C ILE A 76 -1.90 -1.76 -5.39
N ILE A 77 -0.76 -2.37 -5.03
CA ILE A 77 -0.70 -3.50 -4.11
C ILE A 77 0.03 -3.09 -2.84
N LEU A 78 -0.69 -2.99 -1.73
CA LEU A 78 -0.09 -2.88 -0.40
C LEU A 78 0.12 -4.28 0.17
N SER A 79 1.36 -4.74 0.24
CA SER A 79 1.70 -6.08 0.69
C SER A 79 2.81 -6.13 1.75
N CYS A 80 3.06 -7.33 2.28
CA CYS A 80 4.17 -7.54 3.20
C CYS A 80 5.53 -7.52 2.48
N SER A 81 6.58 -7.09 3.21
CA SER A 81 7.98 -7.21 2.76
C SER A 81 8.53 -8.65 2.82
N ASP A 82 7.74 -9.64 3.24
CA ASP A 82 8.13 -11.05 3.29
C ASP A 82 8.62 -11.51 1.90
N SER A 83 9.82 -12.10 1.85
CA SER A 83 10.48 -12.48 0.59
C SER A 83 9.71 -13.51 -0.24
N ARG A 84 8.77 -14.24 0.38
CA ARG A 84 7.95 -15.27 -0.27
C ARG A 84 6.73 -14.71 -0.99
N VAL A 85 6.44 -13.39 -0.86
CA VAL A 85 5.22 -12.77 -1.37
C VAL A 85 5.47 -11.57 -2.31
N PRO A 86 6.30 -11.70 -3.36
CA PRO A 86 6.50 -10.64 -4.34
C PRO A 86 5.27 -10.51 -5.24
N PRO A 87 4.53 -9.38 -5.21
CA PRO A 87 3.27 -9.24 -5.94
C PRO A 87 3.40 -9.40 -7.45
N GLU A 88 4.50 -8.94 -8.02
CA GLU A 88 4.76 -9.02 -9.46
C GLU A 88 4.77 -10.49 -9.93
N ILE A 89 5.35 -11.38 -9.13
CA ILE A 89 5.40 -12.82 -9.44
C ILE A 89 4.05 -13.46 -9.17
N ILE A 90 3.44 -13.19 -8.00
CA ILE A 90 2.17 -13.80 -7.58
C ILE A 90 1.04 -13.51 -8.57
N PHE A 91 1.06 -12.31 -9.17
CA PHE A 91 0.04 -11.89 -10.14
C PHE A 91 0.50 -12.00 -11.59
N ASP A 92 1.67 -12.60 -11.89
CA ASP A 92 2.21 -12.73 -13.25
C ASP A 92 2.22 -11.38 -13.99
N LYS A 93 2.86 -10.36 -13.39
CA LYS A 93 2.90 -8.99 -13.92
C LYS A 93 4.31 -8.55 -14.29
N GLY A 94 4.40 -7.81 -15.40
CA GLY A 94 5.61 -7.22 -15.90
C GLY A 94 5.83 -5.78 -15.43
N LEU A 95 6.81 -5.13 -16.05
CA LEU A 95 7.18 -3.74 -15.75
C LEU A 95 6.00 -2.80 -16.00
N GLY A 96 5.76 -1.88 -15.06
CA GLY A 96 4.80 -0.79 -15.21
C GLY A 96 3.33 -1.16 -15.05
N GLU A 97 2.99 -2.45 -14.85
CA GLU A 97 1.59 -2.91 -14.76
C GLU A 97 0.98 -2.67 -13.38
N ILE A 98 1.76 -2.82 -12.31
CA ILE A 98 1.30 -2.64 -10.92
C ILE A 98 2.23 -1.70 -10.16
N PHE A 99 1.66 -0.93 -9.24
CA PHE A 99 2.38 -0.08 -8.29
C PHE A 99 2.45 -0.78 -6.95
N VAL A 100 3.65 -1.17 -6.53
CA VAL A 100 3.84 -2.02 -5.35
C VAL A 100 4.38 -1.22 -4.18
N VAL A 101 3.67 -1.29 -3.05
CA VAL A 101 4.09 -0.74 -1.75
C VAL A 101 4.24 -1.90 -0.78
N ARG A 102 5.44 -2.09 -0.20
CA ARG A 102 5.73 -3.21 0.69
C ARG A 102 6.30 -2.75 2.03
N VAL A 103 5.71 -3.25 3.09
CA VAL A 103 6.18 -3.04 4.47
C VAL A 103 5.83 -4.26 5.32
N ALA A 104 6.65 -4.61 6.31
CA ALA A 104 6.38 -5.76 7.16
C ALA A 104 4.98 -5.69 7.80
N GLY A 105 4.17 -6.75 7.60
CA GLY A 105 2.77 -6.79 8.05
C GLY A 105 1.81 -5.88 7.29
N ASN A 106 2.18 -5.38 6.10
CA ASN A 106 1.36 -4.50 5.22
C ASN A 106 0.66 -3.35 5.96
N VAL A 107 1.33 -2.76 6.98
CA VAL A 107 0.75 -1.70 7.83
C VAL A 107 0.86 -0.31 7.18
N PRO A 108 -0.21 0.51 7.19
CA PRO A 108 -0.21 1.84 6.58
C PRO A 108 0.30 2.90 7.59
N ASP A 109 1.54 3.32 7.44
CA ASP A 109 2.08 4.54 8.05
C ASP A 109 1.90 5.74 7.10
N PRO A 110 2.28 6.97 7.49
CA PRO A 110 2.13 8.14 6.63
C PRO A 110 2.89 8.05 5.30
N ILE A 111 4.06 7.40 5.25
CA ILE A 111 4.86 7.26 4.02
C ILE A 111 4.22 6.24 3.08
N VAL A 112 3.74 5.13 3.62
CA VAL A 112 2.98 4.11 2.88
C VAL A 112 1.69 4.71 2.31
N LEU A 113 0.94 5.47 3.13
CA LEU A 113 -0.28 6.14 2.67
C LEU A 113 0.02 7.16 1.56
N GLY A 114 1.04 8.00 1.73
CA GLY A 114 1.45 8.96 0.71
C GLY A 114 1.84 8.30 -0.62
N SER A 115 2.47 7.12 -0.58
CA SER A 115 2.80 6.35 -1.78
C SER A 115 1.53 5.84 -2.48
N ILE A 116 0.54 5.37 -1.73
CA ILE A 116 -0.75 4.91 -2.26
C ILE A 116 -1.54 6.10 -2.84
N GLU A 117 -1.58 7.22 -2.12
CA GLU A 117 -2.23 8.47 -2.57
C GLU A 117 -1.63 8.97 -3.87
N TYR A 118 -0.31 8.98 -3.98
CA TYR A 118 0.40 9.36 -5.20
C TYR A 118 -0.05 8.51 -6.40
N ALA A 119 -0.09 7.20 -6.26
CA ALA A 119 -0.49 6.32 -7.35
C ALA A 119 -2.00 6.45 -7.68
N ALA A 120 -2.85 6.62 -6.68
CA ALA A 120 -4.29 6.77 -6.88
C ALA A 120 -4.64 8.10 -7.56
N GLU A 121 -4.04 9.23 -7.14
CA GLU A 121 -4.38 10.56 -7.63
C GLU A 121 -3.55 10.97 -8.85
N HIS A 122 -2.21 10.86 -8.77
CA HIS A 122 -1.33 11.37 -9.83
C HIS A 122 -1.15 10.38 -11.00
N LEU A 123 -1.23 9.07 -10.75
CA LEU A 123 -1.17 8.07 -11.82
C LEU A 123 -2.56 7.61 -12.27
N GLY A 124 -3.63 7.98 -11.54
CA GLY A 124 -5.00 7.59 -11.86
C GLY A 124 -5.26 6.10 -11.73
N THR A 125 -4.55 5.41 -10.84
CA THR A 125 -4.66 3.96 -10.65
C THR A 125 -5.97 3.60 -9.93
N PRO A 126 -6.89 2.83 -10.57
CA PRO A 126 -8.26 2.68 -10.10
C PRO A 126 -8.45 1.61 -9.02
N LEU A 127 -7.50 0.71 -8.80
CA LEU A 127 -7.62 -0.40 -7.85
C LEU A 127 -6.55 -0.32 -6.78
N ILE A 128 -6.95 -0.47 -5.50
CA ILE A 128 -6.05 -0.69 -4.37
C ILE A 128 -6.36 -2.06 -3.78
N MET A 129 -5.36 -2.96 -3.72
CA MET A 129 -5.47 -4.25 -3.05
C MET A 129 -4.58 -4.28 -1.82
N VAL A 130 -5.15 -4.56 -0.65
CA VAL A 130 -4.41 -4.90 0.57
C VAL A 130 -4.23 -6.41 0.58
N LEU A 131 -2.99 -6.85 0.36
CA LEU A 131 -2.63 -8.26 0.25
C LEU A 131 -1.90 -8.73 1.51
N GLY A 132 -2.59 -9.51 2.35
CA GLY A 132 -1.98 -10.29 3.43
C GLY A 132 -1.50 -11.64 2.95
N HIS A 133 -0.84 -12.38 3.83
CA HIS A 133 -0.38 -13.73 3.51
C HIS A 133 -0.33 -14.59 4.78
N GLU A 134 -0.42 -15.88 4.61
CA GLU A 134 -0.32 -16.85 5.70
C GLU A 134 1.03 -16.79 6.42
N ARG A 135 1.02 -17.22 7.66
CA ARG A 135 2.25 -17.34 8.47
C ARG A 135 3.12 -16.09 8.45
N CYS A 136 2.48 -14.90 8.51
CA CYS A 136 3.16 -13.62 8.48
C CYS A 136 4.02 -13.42 9.73
N GLY A 137 5.34 -13.27 9.55
CA GLY A 137 6.29 -13.10 10.65
C GLY A 137 6.01 -11.87 11.51
N ALA A 138 5.57 -10.75 10.93
CA ALA A 138 5.24 -9.53 11.66
C ALA A 138 4.00 -9.71 12.55
N VAL A 139 2.98 -10.43 12.09
CA VAL A 139 1.79 -10.77 12.89
C VAL A 139 2.17 -11.76 13.99
N THR A 140 2.96 -12.79 13.67
CA THR A 140 3.47 -13.75 14.67
C THR A 140 4.26 -13.04 15.77
N ALA A 141 5.18 -12.15 15.41
CA ALA A 141 5.93 -11.36 16.38
C ALA A 141 5.03 -10.49 17.26
N THR A 142 3.91 -9.98 16.71
CA THR A 142 2.93 -9.21 17.48
C THR A 142 2.13 -10.09 18.44
N VAL A 143 1.75 -11.31 18.03
CA VAL A 143 1.10 -12.30 18.90
C VAL A 143 2.01 -12.71 20.06
N ASP A 144 3.32 -12.82 19.81
CA ASP A 144 4.33 -13.24 20.80
C ASP A 144 4.88 -12.09 21.65
N ALA A 145 4.58 -10.84 21.30
CA ALA A 145 5.16 -9.69 21.95
C ALA A 145 4.91 -9.67 23.46
N LYS A 146 6.02 -9.58 24.23
CA LYS A 146 6.02 -9.41 25.69
C LYS A 146 6.87 -8.19 26.04
N GLY A 147 6.30 -7.28 26.80
CA GLY A 147 7.02 -6.08 27.22
C GLY A 147 7.22 -5.07 26.07
N LYS A 148 8.28 -4.24 26.20
CA LYS A 148 8.62 -3.22 25.20
C LYS A 148 9.56 -3.80 24.14
N PRO A 149 9.15 -3.81 22.85
CA PRO A 149 10.01 -4.26 21.78
C PRO A 149 11.27 -3.39 21.64
N GLU A 150 12.38 -4.00 21.26
CA GLU A 150 13.62 -3.28 20.95
C GLU A 150 13.55 -2.64 19.54
N GLY A 151 14.23 -1.52 19.40
CA GLY A 151 14.37 -0.83 18.11
C GLY A 151 13.04 -0.41 17.48
N ASN A 152 13.05 -0.31 16.16
CA ASN A 152 11.90 0.20 15.38
C ASN A 152 10.79 -0.84 15.11
N ILE A 153 11.03 -2.13 15.42
CA ILE A 153 10.00 -3.18 15.26
C ILE A 153 8.75 -2.90 16.11
N GLY A 154 8.93 -2.13 17.20
CA GLY A 154 7.82 -1.68 18.05
C GLY A 154 6.74 -0.88 17.32
N ALA A 155 7.09 -0.13 16.27
CA ALA A 155 6.12 0.60 15.46
C ALA A 155 5.22 -0.37 14.67
N ILE A 156 5.81 -1.43 14.11
CA ILE A 156 5.07 -2.48 13.39
C ILE A 156 4.13 -3.22 14.35
N ILE A 157 4.66 -3.67 15.49
CA ILE A 157 3.86 -4.36 16.53
C ILE A 157 2.70 -3.48 16.99
N LYS A 158 2.93 -2.19 17.25
CA LYS A 158 1.88 -1.24 17.65
C LYS A 158 0.79 -1.13 16.58
N SER A 159 1.16 -1.15 15.30
CA SER A 159 0.21 -1.04 14.19
C SER A 159 -0.64 -2.31 14.03
N ILE A 160 -0.08 -3.49 14.29
CA ILE A 160 -0.76 -4.78 14.17
C ILE A 160 -1.52 -5.16 15.45
N ALA A 161 -1.14 -4.62 16.62
CA ALA A 161 -1.73 -4.98 17.92
C ALA A 161 -3.27 -4.93 17.97
N PRO A 162 -3.98 -3.98 17.33
CA PRO A 162 -5.44 -4.00 17.27
C PRO A 162 -6.02 -5.26 16.64
N ALA A 163 -5.39 -5.77 15.58
CA ALA A 163 -5.81 -7.00 14.90
C ALA A 163 -5.62 -8.23 15.81
N VAL A 164 -4.47 -8.30 16.49
CA VAL A 164 -4.20 -9.37 17.46
C VAL A 164 -5.20 -9.32 18.63
N ALA A 165 -5.53 -8.12 19.11
CA ALA A 165 -6.52 -7.95 20.17
C ALA A 165 -7.92 -8.41 19.76
N GLN A 166 -8.31 -8.18 18.50
CA GLN A 166 -9.56 -8.66 17.92
C GLN A 166 -9.52 -10.18 17.77
N ALA A 167 -8.50 -10.74 17.16
CA ALA A 167 -8.32 -12.18 16.98
C ALA A 167 -8.41 -12.96 18.30
N ARG A 168 -7.84 -12.42 19.39
CA ARG A 168 -7.94 -13.03 20.74
C ARG A 168 -9.36 -13.01 21.31
N LYS A 169 -10.25 -12.10 20.85
CA LYS A 169 -11.66 -12.11 21.22
C LYS A 169 -12.46 -13.12 20.42
N GLU A 170 -12.11 -13.32 19.16
CA GLU A 170 -12.81 -14.21 18.24
C GLU A 170 -12.37 -15.68 18.42
N TYR A 171 -11.07 -15.92 18.46
CA TYR A 171 -10.51 -17.27 18.61
C TYR A 171 -10.29 -17.62 20.09
N LYS A 172 -11.04 -18.60 20.59
CA LYS A 172 -10.97 -19.11 21.99
C LYS A 172 -10.21 -20.43 22.11
N GLY A 173 -9.65 -20.94 21.00
CA GLY A 173 -8.87 -22.17 21.00
C GLY A 173 -7.46 -21.95 21.61
N LYS A 174 -6.72 -23.07 21.72
CA LYS A 174 -5.34 -23.07 22.26
C LYS A 174 -4.26 -23.15 21.19
N ASP A 175 -4.66 -23.36 19.93
CA ASP A 175 -3.71 -23.44 18.81
C ASP A 175 -3.23 -22.05 18.44
N LYS A 176 -1.93 -21.83 18.65
CA LYS A 176 -1.28 -20.55 18.34
C LYS A 176 -1.26 -20.28 16.83
N ALA A 177 -1.08 -21.30 15.99
CA ALA A 177 -1.04 -21.10 14.54
C ALA A 177 -2.41 -20.57 14.06
N GLN A 178 -3.50 -21.14 14.55
CA GLN A 178 -4.85 -20.67 14.23
C GLN A 178 -5.12 -19.24 14.74
N LEU A 179 -4.60 -18.89 15.93
CA LEU A 179 -4.68 -17.51 16.43
C LEU A 179 -3.93 -16.53 15.51
N VAL A 180 -2.74 -16.91 15.03
CA VAL A 180 -1.95 -16.10 14.10
C VAL A 180 -2.71 -15.91 12.79
N GLU A 181 -3.28 -16.98 12.22
CA GLU A 181 -4.06 -16.88 10.98
C GLU A 181 -5.31 -16.00 11.14
N THR A 182 -6.00 -16.09 12.29
CA THR A 182 -7.12 -15.19 12.61
C THR A 182 -6.64 -13.74 12.67
N ALA A 183 -5.52 -13.48 13.35
CA ALA A 183 -4.94 -12.14 13.44
C ALA A 183 -4.46 -11.60 12.09
N ILE A 184 -3.96 -12.44 11.18
CA ILE A 184 -3.62 -12.07 9.81
C ILE A 184 -4.87 -11.58 9.07
N ASN A 185 -5.97 -12.35 9.14
CA ASN A 185 -7.22 -11.97 8.49
C ASN A 185 -7.75 -10.65 9.02
N ASP A 186 -7.75 -10.47 10.35
CA ASP A 186 -8.16 -9.22 10.99
C ASP A 186 -7.26 -8.05 10.60
N ASN A 187 -5.94 -8.27 10.53
CA ASN A 187 -5.00 -7.22 10.13
C ASN A 187 -5.28 -6.73 8.71
N VAL A 188 -5.50 -7.62 7.75
CA VAL A 188 -5.81 -7.26 6.37
C VAL A 188 -7.08 -6.42 6.29
N LYS A 189 -8.16 -6.84 6.96
CA LYS A 189 -9.45 -6.12 6.99
C LYS A 189 -9.33 -4.76 7.68
N LEU A 190 -8.64 -4.71 8.83
CA LEU A 190 -8.42 -3.45 9.54
C LEU A 190 -7.55 -2.47 8.74
N VAL A 191 -6.54 -2.95 8.05
CA VAL A 191 -5.71 -2.13 7.17
C VAL A 191 -6.55 -1.60 6.02
N GLU A 192 -7.29 -2.44 5.30
CA GLU A 192 -8.20 -2.02 4.22
C GLU A 192 -9.16 -0.93 4.68
N ALA A 193 -9.90 -1.18 5.75
CA ALA A 193 -10.85 -0.21 6.32
C ALA A 193 -10.18 1.08 6.84
N SER A 194 -8.89 1.02 7.20
CA SER A 194 -8.13 2.17 7.69
C SER A 194 -7.70 3.14 6.60
N LEU A 195 -7.55 2.69 5.35
CA LEU A 195 -7.04 3.53 4.26
C LEU A 195 -7.91 4.77 4.06
N THR A 196 -9.22 4.60 3.96
CA THR A 196 -10.16 5.73 3.80
C THR A 196 -10.39 6.51 5.10
N LYS A 197 -10.12 5.90 6.26
CA LYS A 197 -10.22 6.60 7.56
C LYS A 197 -9.04 7.53 7.80
N LYS A 198 -7.84 7.11 7.39
CA LYS A 198 -6.59 7.86 7.59
C LYS A 198 -6.29 8.84 6.45
N SER A 199 -6.83 8.59 5.25
CA SER A 199 -6.65 9.42 4.07
C SER A 199 -7.96 10.05 3.60
N PRO A 200 -8.16 11.35 3.81
CA PRO A 200 -9.29 12.08 3.23
C PRO A 200 -9.33 12.01 1.70
N LEU A 201 -8.15 11.98 1.06
CA LEU A 201 -8.00 11.86 -0.39
C LEU A 201 -8.56 10.53 -0.90
N LEU A 202 -8.08 9.41 -0.35
CA LEU A 202 -8.58 8.08 -0.74
C LEU A 202 -10.06 7.92 -0.44
N LYS A 203 -10.55 8.51 0.67
CA LYS A 203 -11.99 8.54 0.97
C LYS A 203 -12.79 9.29 -0.10
N HIS A 204 -12.28 10.43 -0.56
CA HIS A 204 -12.91 11.22 -1.63
C HIS A 204 -12.94 10.43 -2.94
N LEU A 205 -11.80 9.90 -3.39
CA LEU A 205 -11.70 9.12 -4.63
C LEU A 205 -12.61 7.88 -4.60
N ALA A 206 -12.69 7.19 -3.46
CA ALA A 206 -13.59 6.04 -3.30
C ALA A 206 -15.07 6.44 -3.38
N LYS A 207 -15.46 7.58 -2.77
CA LYS A 207 -16.82 8.11 -2.83
C LYS A 207 -17.23 8.51 -4.25
N GLU A 208 -16.30 9.01 -5.04
CA GLU A 208 -16.51 9.36 -6.45
C GLU A 208 -16.48 8.14 -7.39
N GLY A 209 -16.24 6.94 -6.87
CA GLY A 209 -16.11 5.73 -7.69
C GLY A 209 -14.84 5.67 -8.54
N LYS A 210 -13.88 6.57 -8.30
CA LYS A 210 -12.60 6.61 -9.04
C LYS A 210 -11.64 5.50 -8.62
N ILE A 211 -11.75 5.03 -7.39
CA ILE A 211 -10.97 3.90 -6.88
C ILE A 211 -11.86 2.88 -6.20
N LYS A 212 -11.44 1.61 -6.28
CA LYS A 212 -11.97 0.49 -5.49
C LYS A 212 -10.87 -0.04 -4.58
N ILE A 213 -11.20 -0.32 -3.32
CA ILE A 213 -10.28 -0.90 -2.34
C ILE A 213 -10.77 -2.31 -2.03
N VAL A 214 -9.88 -3.29 -2.05
CA VAL A 214 -10.19 -4.69 -1.77
C VAL A 214 -9.16 -5.29 -0.83
N ALA A 215 -9.61 -6.24 0.00
CA ALA A 215 -8.78 -7.06 0.86
C ALA A 215 -8.59 -8.45 0.23
N ALA A 216 -7.37 -8.98 0.29
CA ALA A 216 -7.05 -10.32 -0.22
C ALA A 216 -6.00 -11.01 0.66
N LYS A 217 -5.98 -12.33 0.64
CA LYS A 217 -4.98 -13.15 1.32
C LYS A 217 -4.33 -14.12 0.33
N TYR A 218 -3.02 -14.21 0.40
CA TYR A 218 -2.19 -15.15 -0.35
C TYR A 218 -1.90 -16.38 0.50
N ASP A 219 -2.18 -17.54 -0.04
CA ASP A 219 -1.87 -18.85 0.51
C ASP A 219 -0.45 -19.24 0.09
N LEU A 220 0.40 -19.54 1.09
CA LEU A 220 1.81 -19.91 0.85
C LEU A 220 1.98 -21.36 0.37
N ASP A 221 0.99 -22.20 0.55
CA ASP A 221 1.08 -23.63 0.21
C ASP A 221 0.67 -23.91 -1.23
N ASP A 222 -0.39 -23.26 -1.70
CA ASP A 222 -0.91 -23.50 -3.05
C ASP A 222 -0.78 -22.29 -4.01
N GLY A 223 -0.29 -21.16 -3.50
CA GLY A 223 -0.04 -19.96 -4.29
C GLY A 223 -1.28 -19.15 -4.67
N LYS A 224 -2.46 -19.51 -4.16
CA LYS A 224 -3.70 -18.81 -4.50
C LYS A 224 -3.87 -17.50 -3.73
N VAL A 225 -4.45 -16.53 -4.41
CA VAL A 225 -4.96 -15.31 -3.79
C VAL A 225 -6.48 -15.41 -3.69
N THR A 226 -7.01 -15.21 -2.49
CA THR A 226 -8.45 -15.21 -2.20
C THR A 226 -8.90 -13.84 -1.74
N LEU A 227 -9.96 -13.31 -2.37
CA LEU A 227 -10.59 -12.07 -1.93
C LEU A 227 -11.29 -12.29 -0.60
N MET A 228 -11.14 -11.34 0.30
CA MET A 228 -11.79 -11.35 1.62
C MET A 228 -13.07 -10.52 1.56
N LYS A 229 -14.10 -10.99 2.24
CA LYS A 229 -15.39 -10.28 2.41
C LYS A 229 -15.42 -9.54 3.74
#